data_4ef9403997fa597134fd9e477c53fc63
#
_entry.id   4ef9403997fa597134fd9e477c53fc63
#
_cell.length_a   1.000
_cell.length_b   1.000
_cell.length_c   1.000
_cell.angle_alpha   90.00
_cell.angle_beta   90.00
_cell.angle_gamma   90.00
#
_symmetry.space_group_name_H-M   'P 1'
#
loop_
_entity.id
_entity.type
_entity.pdbx_description
1 polymer ?
#
loop_
_entity_poly.entity_id
_entity_poly.type
_entity_poly.pdbx_seq_one_letter_code
_entity_poly.pdbx_strand_id
1 'polypeptide(L)'
;MYRDMTRGGITRSLLLFALPMMAGSLLQQLYNVADTLIVGRALGRDALAAVGSAFTLMTFLTSVFLGLAMGAGALFSIYLGRKDMASLHRAAALALCLIGGVTAALTALVYVLLDPILRFLQVPDSLYGDMGGYLRIIFVGLAATFLYNFFACLLRSAGNSAAPLWFLGGAALLNVGLDLLFVLVLRWGVSGAAAATVIAQYAAGLGLTIYALLRCRHMLPRRADFRFDRHILRELMDLSLLTCAQQSAMNFGILLIQRLVDSFGPVVMAAFAAAVKIDAFAYLPVQEFGNAFSTFSAQNYGAGQSDRLRQGLRQATAVSAAFSCAVAALVVVFARPLMGLFVQAGDTEVIACGVRYLRIEGTFYAGIGCLFLLYGFYRAVQRPGMSVVLTVVSLGTRVALAYALAGPVGEVGIWAAIPIGWFLADAAGYGYYLRHRKALLTPRAQ
;
A
#
# COMPACT_ATOMS: atom_id res chain seq x y z
N MET A 1 7.04 -18.18 12.56
CA MET A 1 8.44 -18.22 12.99
C MET A 1 8.90 -16.77 13.16
N TYR A 2 9.28 -16.36 14.36
CA TYR A 2 9.76 -15.00 14.63
C TYR A 2 11.21 -14.88 14.19
N ARG A 3 11.55 -13.79 13.50
CA ARG A 3 12.93 -13.52 13.07
C ARG A 3 13.47 -12.28 13.74
N ASP A 4 14.52 -12.45 14.51
CA ASP A 4 15.34 -11.33 14.96
C ASP A 4 16.17 -10.83 13.78
N MET A 5 15.81 -9.65 13.24
CA MET A 5 16.51 -9.04 12.11
C MET A 5 17.80 -8.33 12.50
N THR A 6 18.11 -8.29 13.83
CA THR A 6 19.36 -7.69 14.31
C THR A 6 20.54 -8.67 14.22
N ARG A 7 20.30 -9.94 13.84
CA ARG A 7 21.30 -11.02 13.75
C ARG A 7 21.30 -11.72 12.39
N GLY A 8 22.39 -12.42 12.09
CA GLY A 8 22.55 -13.24 10.89
C GLY A 8 22.83 -12.44 9.61
N GLY A 9 22.77 -13.07 8.45
CA GLY A 9 23.02 -12.45 7.14
C GLY A 9 21.93 -11.48 6.74
N ILE A 10 22.29 -10.26 6.38
CA ILE A 10 21.37 -9.16 6.10
C ILE A 10 20.43 -9.51 4.93
N THR A 11 20.99 -9.79 3.76
CA THR A 11 20.22 -10.07 2.53
C THR A 11 19.30 -11.27 2.72
N ARG A 12 19.79 -12.36 3.34
CA ARG A 12 19.00 -13.56 3.60
C ARG A 12 17.83 -13.27 4.54
N SER A 13 18.07 -12.54 5.62
CA SER A 13 17.02 -12.17 6.59
C SER A 13 15.96 -11.30 5.94
N LEU A 14 16.39 -10.31 5.13
CA LEU A 14 15.51 -9.38 4.45
C LEU A 14 14.66 -10.10 3.39
N LEU A 15 15.27 -10.91 2.52
CA LEU A 15 14.55 -11.63 1.48
C LEU A 15 13.53 -12.63 2.05
N LEU A 16 13.94 -13.43 3.05
CA LEU A 16 13.04 -14.41 3.66
C LEU A 16 11.88 -13.76 4.45
N PHE A 17 12.02 -12.51 4.84
CA PHE A 17 10.94 -11.73 5.45
C PHE A 17 10.09 -11.01 4.40
N ALA A 18 10.71 -10.48 3.34
CA ALA A 18 10.03 -9.76 2.27
C ALA A 18 9.20 -10.67 1.35
N LEU A 19 9.70 -11.88 1.03
CA LEU A 19 9.02 -12.80 0.12
C LEU A 19 7.55 -13.09 0.49
N PRO A 20 7.18 -13.40 1.76
CA PRO A 20 5.77 -13.55 2.12
C PRO A 20 4.96 -12.26 1.96
N MET A 21 5.56 -11.08 2.18
CA MET A 21 4.88 -9.80 2.00
C MET A 21 4.62 -9.53 0.51
N MET A 22 5.61 -9.74 -0.34
CA MET A 22 5.50 -9.62 -1.79
C MET A 22 4.47 -10.61 -2.36
N ALA A 23 4.50 -11.87 -1.91
CA ALA A 23 3.50 -12.87 -2.29
C ALA A 23 2.09 -12.46 -1.86
N GLY A 24 1.94 -11.85 -0.67
CA GLY A 24 0.66 -11.34 -0.16
C GLY A 24 0.09 -10.22 -1.02
N SER A 25 0.93 -9.26 -1.44
CA SER A 25 0.48 -8.16 -2.31
C SER A 25 0.07 -8.64 -3.70
N LEU A 26 0.82 -9.58 -4.27
CA LEU A 26 0.46 -10.21 -5.55
C LEU A 26 -0.85 -11.00 -5.45
N LEU A 27 -1.01 -11.78 -4.39
CA LEU A 27 -2.25 -12.53 -4.15
C LEU A 27 -3.45 -11.60 -3.98
N GLN A 28 -3.27 -10.48 -3.27
CA GLN A 28 -4.30 -9.44 -3.14
C GLN A 28 -4.66 -8.84 -4.50
N GLN A 29 -3.69 -8.60 -5.35
CA GLN A 29 -3.96 -8.07 -6.70
C GLN A 29 -4.68 -9.09 -7.58
N LEU A 30 -4.31 -10.36 -7.50
CA LEU A 30 -4.98 -11.43 -8.23
C LEU A 30 -6.44 -11.58 -7.80
N TYR A 31 -6.72 -11.51 -6.49
CA TYR A 31 -8.09 -11.59 -6.03
C TYR A 31 -8.92 -10.38 -6.45
N ASN A 32 -8.37 -9.15 -6.43
CA ASN A 32 -9.06 -7.95 -6.93
C ASN A 32 -9.43 -8.08 -8.42
N VAL A 33 -8.56 -8.69 -9.22
CA VAL A 33 -8.84 -8.98 -10.63
C VAL A 33 -9.95 -10.02 -10.76
N ALA A 34 -9.92 -11.09 -9.95
CA ALA A 34 -10.95 -12.14 -9.96
C ALA A 34 -12.32 -11.59 -9.58
N ASP A 35 -12.43 -10.81 -8.50
CA ASP A 35 -13.66 -10.13 -8.07
C ASP A 35 -14.23 -9.23 -9.18
N THR A 36 -13.38 -8.40 -9.78
CA THR A 36 -13.75 -7.53 -10.89
C THR A 36 -14.29 -8.32 -12.10
N LEU A 37 -13.67 -9.48 -12.41
CA LEU A 37 -14.10 -10.35 -13.51
C LEU A 37 -15.44 -11.04 -13.19
N ILE A 38 -15.64 -11.50 -11.96
CA ILE A 38 -16.90 -12.13 -11.56
C ILE A 38 -18.04 -11.12 -11.64
N VAL A 39 -17.88 -9.93 -11.04
CA VAL A 39 -18.88 -8.87 -11.06
C VAL A 39 -19.16 -8.42 -12.50
N GLY A 40 -18.12 -8.15 -13.29
CA GLY A 40 -18.28 -7.65 -14.67
C GLY A 40 -18.97 -8.65 -15.61
N ARG A 41 -18.69 -9.96 -15.48
CA ARG A 41 -19.30 -11.00 -16.32
C ARG A 41 -20.71 -11.37 -15.86
N ALA A 42 -20.95 -11.38 -14.55
CA ALA A 42 -22.21 -11.85 -13.99
C ALA A 42 -23.29 -10.75 -13.93
N LEU A 43 -22.90 -9.52 -13.60
CA LEU A 43 -23.82 -8.41 -13.31
C LEU A 43 -23.83 -7.31 -14.39
N GLY A 44 -22.85 -7.35 -15.32
CA GLY A 44 -22.79 -6.41 -16.45
C GLY A 44 -22.06 -5.11 -16.15
N ARG A 45 -22.16 -4.16 -17.11
CA ARG A 45 -21.35 -2.92 -17.12
C ARG A 45 -21.70 -1.96 -15.98
N ASP A 46 -22.99 -1.84 -15.67
CA ASP A 46 -23.47 -0.88 -14.67
C ASP A 46 -22.99 -1.26 -13.26
N ALA A 47 -23.11 -2.55 -12.91
CA ALA A 47 -22.59 -3.09 -11.66
C ALA A 47 -21.06 -2.92 -11.55
N LEU A 48 -20.33 -3.16 -12.66
CA LEU A 48 -18.89 -2.97 -12.70
C LEU A 48 -18.49 -1.50 -12.49
N ALA A 49 -19.26 -0.56 -13.06
CA ALA A 49 -19.04 0.87 -12.87
C ALA A 49 -19.28 1.29 -11.40
N ALA A 50 -20.36 0.79 -10.79
CA ALA A 50 -20.67 1.05 -9.38
C ALA A 50 -19.58 0.53 -8.44
N VAL A 51 -19.15 -0.73 -8.61
CA VAL A 51 -18.09 -1.35 -7.81
C VAL A 51 -16.74 -0.64 -8.03
N GLY A 52 -16.40 -0.30 -9.27
CA GLY A 52 -15.16 0.41 -9.61
C GLY A 52 -15.07 1.79 -8.96
N SER A 53 -16.17 2.55 -8.98
CA SER A 53 -16.22 3.88 -8.32
C SER A 53 -16.12 3.76 -6.80
N ALA A 54 -16.82 2.76 -6.22
CA ALA A 54 -16.74 2.47 -4.80
C ALA A 54 -15.34 2.03 -4.37
N PHE A 55 -14.63 1.26 -5.23
CA PHE A 55 -13.26 0.82 -4.98
C PHE A 55 -12.29 2.01 -4.81
N THR A 56 -12.44 3.06 -5.61
CA THR A 56 -11.60 4.27 -5.50
C THR A 56 -11.77 4.94 -4.12
N LEU A 57 -13.01 5.10 -3.66
CA LEU A 57 -13.29 5.65 -2.33
C LEU A 57 -12.72 4.76 -1.22
N MET A 58 -12.90 3.44 -1.33
CA MET A 58 -12.36 2.48 -0.37
C MET A 58 -10.83 2.49 -0.32
N THR A 59 -10.18 2.60 -1.47
CA THR A 59 -8.71 2.71 -1.54
C THR A 59 -8.22 3.94 -0.80
N PHE A 60 -8.89 5.07 -0.94
CA PHE A 60 -8.56 6.29 -0.21
C PHE A 60 -8.73 6.11 1.31
N LEU A 61 -9.87 5.58 1.76
CA LEU A 61 -10.13 5.34 3.18
C LEU A 61 -9.15 4.33 3.80
N THR A 62 -8.89 3.23 3.09
CA THR A 62 -7.95 2.21 3.57
C THR A 62 -6.51 2.71 3.61
N SER A 63 -6.12 3.66 2.75
CA SER A 63 -4.78 4.27 2.79
C SER A 63 -4.49 5.00 4.11
N VAL A 64 -5.52 5.59 4.73
CA VAL A 64 -5.42 6.22 6.04
C VAL A 64 -5.07 5.17 7.11
N PHE A 65 -5.83 4.07 7.18
CA PHE A 65 -5.58 3.00 8.15
C PHE A 65 -4.23 2.34 7.93
N LEU A 66 -3.88 2.07 6.67
CA LEU A 66 -2.61 1.47 6.30
C LEU A 66 -1.44 2.38 6.73
N GLY A 67 -1.52 3.67 6.44
CA GLY A 67 -0.49 4.64 6.82
C GLY A 67 -0.31 4.73 8.33
N LEU A 68 -1.42 4.80 9.09
CA LEU A 68 -1.38 4.81 10.56
C LEU A 68 -0.77 3.51 11.12
N ALA A 69 -1.19 2.35 10.61
CA ALA A 69 -0.67 1.06 11.05
C ALA A 69 0.81 0.86 10.68
N MET A 70 1.25 1.32 9.51
CA MET A 70 2.65 1.25 9.09
C MET A 70 3.56 2.12 9.97
N GLY A 71 3.10 3.32 10.36
CA GLY A 71 3.83 4.18 11.29
C GLY A 71 3.94 3.56 12.68
N ALA A 72 2.84 3.00 13.20
CA ALA A 72 2.84 2.24 14.46
C ALA A 72 3.75 1.01 14.39
N GLY A 73 3.74 0.25 13.29
CA GLY A 73 4.60 -0.90 13.07
C GLY A 73 6.09 -0.57 13.08
N ALA A 74 6.47 0.61 12.56
CA ALA A 74 7.85 1.10 12.67
C ALA A 74 8.24 1.37 14.12
N LEU A 75 7.36 2.02 14.91
CA LEU A 75 7.59 2.26 16.34
C LEU A 75 7.72 0.95 17.13
N PHE A 76 6.83 -0.03 16.88
CA PHE A 76 6.90 -1.36 17.48
C PHE A 76 8.23 -2.04 17.17
N SER A 77 8.70 -1.93 15.92
CA SER A 77 9.98 -2.50 15.50
C SER A 77 11.17 -1.85 16.21
N ILE A 78 11.13 -0.54 16.47
CA ILE A 78 12.16 0.19 17.21
C ILE A 78 12.21 -0.29 18.65
N TYR A 79 11.06 -0.39 19.34
CA TYR A 79 11.02 -0.86 20.73
C TYR A 79 11.44 -2.32 20.86
N LEU A 80 11.07 -3.17 19.90
CA LEU A 80 11.55 -4.55 19.83
C LEU A 80 13.08 -4.62 19.67
N GLY A 81 13.63 -3.78 18.80
CA GLY A 81 15.08 -3.64 18.63
C GLY A 81 15.79 -3.22 19.90
N ARG A 82 15.20 -2.29 20.66
CA ARG A 82 15.67 -1.86 22.00
C ARG A 82 15.47 -2.92 23.08
N LYS A 83 14.69 -3.96 22.82
CA LYS A 83 14.21 -4.95 23.81
C LYS A 83 13.37 -4.33 24.92
N ASP A 84 12.76 -3.19 24.65
CA ASP A 84 11.88 -2.47 25.58
C ASP A 84 10.43 -2.93 25.40
N MET A 85 10.09 -4.03 26.08
CA MET A 85 8.75 -4.61 26.02
C MET A 85 7.70 -3.75 26.72
N ALA A 86 8.09 -2.95 27.72
CA ALA A 86 7.15 -2.10 28.45
C ALA A 86 6.64 -0.96 27.54
N SER A 87 7.55 -0.29 26.85
CA SER A 87 7.19 0.75 25.86
C SER A 87 6.46 0.16 24.66
N LEU A 88 6.82 -1.06 24.20
CA LEU A 88 6.08 -1.77 23.16
C LEU A 88 4.61 -1.99 23.54
N HIS A 89 4.34 -2.51 24.75
CA HIS A 89 2.97 -2.79 25.21
C HIS A 89 2.14 -1.49 25.28
N ARG A 90 2.72 -0.42 25.85
CA ARG A 90 2.04 0.89 25.90
C ARG A 90 1.81 1.47 24.49
N ALA A 91 2.80 1.39 23.60
CA ALA A 91 2.66 1.84 22.23
C ALA A 91 1.57 1.04 21.48
N ALA A 92 1.50 -0.29 21.70
CA ALA A 92 0.46 -1.12 21.09
C ALA A 92 -0.93 -0.78 21.65
N ALA A 93 -1.07 -0.50 22.97
CA ALA A 93 -2.33 -0.05 23.57
C ALA A 93 -2.78 1.30 22.98
N LEU A 94 -1.87 2.29 22.93
CA LEU A 94 -2.16 3.61 22.40
C LEU A 94 -2.49 3.55 20.88
N ALA A 95 -1.75 2.74 20.12
CA ALA A 95 -2.02 2.56 18.69
C ALA A 95 -3.37 1.88 18.44
N LEU A 96 -3.73 0.88 19.25
CA LEU A 96 -5.05 0.23 19.17
C LEU A 96 -6.18 1.23 19.42
N CYS A 97 -6.05 2.08 20.44
CA CYS A 97 -7.03 3.12 20.75
C CYS A 97 -7.06 4.21 19.66
N LEU A 98 -5.90 4.68 19.20
CA LEU A 98 -5.80 5.74 18.20
C LEU A 98 -6.38 5.29 16.86
N ILE A 99 -5.87 4.18 16.31
CA ILE A 99 -6.28 3.70 14.98
C ILE A 99 -7.72 3.19 15.04
N GLY A 100 -8.12 2.51 16.12
CA GLY A 100 -9.49 2.08 16.35
C GLY A 100 -10.46 3.25 16.46
N GLY A 101 -10.09 4.31 17.19
CA GLY A 101 -10.87 5.55 17.31
C GLY A 101 -11.02 6.28 15.96
N VAL A 102 -9.92 6.40 15.20
CA VAL A 102 -9.96 6.97 13.84
C VAL A 102 -10.84 6.11 12.92
N THR A 103 -10.74 4.77 13.02
CA THR A 103 -11.58 3.87 12.22
C THR A 103 -13.06 4.07 12.55
N ALA A 104 -13.43 4.12 13.83
CA ALA A 104 -14.80 4.33 14.27
C ALA A 104 -15.34 5.70 13.80
N ALA A 105 -14.51 6.76 13.96
CA ALA A 105 -14.89 8.09 13.53
C ALA A 105 -15.08 8.18 12.00
N LEU A 106 -14.15 7.62 11.22
CA LEU A 106 -14.27 7.59 9.76
C LEU A 106 -15.47 6.74 9.31
N THR A 107 -15.70 5.58 9.95
CA THR A 107 -16.87 4.76 9.65
C THR A 107 -18.16 5.53 9.90
N ALA A 108 -18.29 6.18 11.05
CA ALA A 108 -19.45 7.01 11.36
C ALA A 108 -19.60 8.16 10.34
N LEU A 109 -18.50 8.84 10.01
CA LEU A 109 -18.50 9.95 9.06
C LEU A 109 -18.96 9.52 7.67
N VAL A 110 -18.45 8.40 7.13
CA VAL A 110 -18.85 7.94 5.79
C VAL A 110 -20.30 7.47 5.76
N TYR A 111 -20.86 6.92 6.85
CA TYR A 111 -22.29 6.61 6.91
C TYR A 111 -23.16 7.89 6.93
N VAL A 112 -22.76 8.91 7.67
CA VAL A 112 -23.48 10.20 7.72
C VAL A 112 -23.38 10.93 6.39
N LEU A 113 -22.22 10.89 5.74
CA LEU A 113 -21.95 11.60 4.49
C LEU A 113 -22.20 10.74 3.23
N LEU A 114 -22.80 9.56 3.33
CA LEU A 114 -22.97 8.67 2.19
C LEU A 114 -23.69 9.33 1.01
N ASP A 115 -24.85 9.94 1.27
CA ASP A 115 -25.63 10.62 0.22
C ASP A 115 -24.90 11.86 -0.34
N PRO A 116 -24.31 12.78 0.49
CA PRO A 116 -23.42 13.80 -0.02
C PRO A 116 -22.27 13.31 -0.88
N ILE A 117 -21.62 12.19 -0.49
CA ILE A 117 -20.50 11.58 -1.25
C ILE A 117 -20.99 11.08 -2.61
N LEU A 118 -22.11 10.35 -2.66
CA LEU A 118 -22.68 9.84 -3.92
C LEU A 118 -23.04 10.98 -4.87
N ARG A 119 -23.63 12.08 -4.36
CA ARG A 119 -23.92 13.30 -5.16
C ARG A 119 -22.64 13.98 -5.63
N PHE A 120 -21.64 14.13 -4.78
CA PHE A 120 -20.35 14.73 -5.14
C PHE A 120 -19.63 13.93 -6.23
N LEU A 121 -19.73 12.60 -6.20
CA LEU A 121 -19.17 11.69 -7.21
C LEU A 121 -20.02 11.70 -8.51
N GLN A 122 -21.13 12.48 -8.56
CA GLN A 122 -22.03 12.56 -9.71
C GLN A 122 -22.51 11.20 -10.20
N VAL A 123 -22.83 10.31 -9.23
CA VAL A 123 -23.33 8.97 -9.53
C VAL A 123 -24.67 9.08 -10.26
N PRO A 124 -24.85 8.46 -11.46
CA PRO A 124 -26.12 8.45 -12.16
C PRO A 124 -27.25 7.86 -11.30
N ASP A 125 -28.47 8.41 -11.42
CA ASP A 125 -29.62 7.96 -10.66
C ASP A 125 -29.90 6.47 -10.80
N SER A 126 -29.62 5.89 -11.98
CA SER A 126 -29.76 4.45 -12.26
C SER A 126 -28.83 3.58 -11.41
N LEU A 127 -27.68 4.09 -10.98
CA LEU A 127 -26.67 3.37 -10.20
C LEU A 127 -26.68 3.75 -8.71
N TYR A 128 -27.46 4.76 -8.35
CA TYR A 128 -27.45 5.33 -7.00
C TYR A 128 -27.84 4.30 -5.93
N GLY A 129 -28.86 3.50 -6.22
CA GLY A 129 -29.34 2.44 -5.33
C GLY A 129 -28.30 1.33 -5.13
N ASP A 130 -27.74 0.83 -6.22
CA ASP A 130 -26.77 -0.28 -6.20
C ASP A 130 -25.44 0.15 -5.54
N MET A 131 -24.92 1.32 -5.90
CA MET A 131 -23.70 1.85 -5.31
C MET A 131 -23.88 2.19 -3.83
N GLY A 132 -25.02 2.78 -3.45
CA GLY A 132 -25.34 3.08 -2.05
C GLY A 132 -25.47 1.82 -1.21
N GLY A 133 -26.16 0.79 -1.74
CA GLY A 133 -26.27 -0.54 -1.11
C GLY A 133 -24.90 -1.20 -0.92
N TYR A 134 -24.10 -1.22 -1.98
CA TYR A 134 -22.73 -1.73 -1.95
C TYR A 134 -21.88 -1.06 -0.88
N LEU A 135 -21.83 0.28 -0.87
CA LEU A 135 -21.02 1.06 0.06
C LEU A 135 -21.45 0.86 1.52
N ARG A 136 -22.77 0.78 1.79
CA ARG A 136 -23.27 0.50 3.16
C ARG A 136 -22.74 -0.82 3.69
N ILE A 137 -22.70 -1.85 2.85
CA ILE A 137 -22.19 -3.18 3.25
C ILE A 137 -20.66 -3.10 3.42
N ILE A 138 -19.94 -2.57 2.44
CA ILE A 138 -18.46 -2.51 2.44
C ILE A 138 -17.93 -1.72 3.64
N PHE A 139 -18.59 -0.64 4.06
CA PHE A 139 -18.14 0.15 5.21
C PHE A 139 -18.17 -0.61 6.54
N VAL A 140 -19.01 -1.66 6.67
CA VAL A 140 -18.93 -2.59 7.80
C VAL A 140 -17.56 -3.29 7.85
N GLY A 141 -16.94 -3.53 6.71
CA GLY A 141 -15.62 -4.16 6.58
C GLY A 141 -14.45 -3.30 7.06
N LEU A 142 -14.63 -1.98 7.26
CA LEU A 142 -13.56 -1.08 7.73
C LEU A 142 -12.98 -1.52 9.08
N ALA A 143 -13.82 -1.99 9.99
CA ALA A 143 -13.37 -2.52 11.28
C ALA A 143 -12.50 -3.78 11.12
N ALA A 144 -12.87 -4.68 10.20
CA ALA A 144 -12.09 -5.87 9.90
C ALA A 144 -10.75 -5.52 9.25
N THR A 145 -10.75 -4.54 8.34
CA THR A 145 -9.54 -4.01 7.70
C THR A 145 -8.60 -3.38 8.72
N PHE A 146 -9.13 -2.62 9.68
CA PHE A 146 -8.34 -2.10 10.81
C PHE A 146 -7.69 -3.23 11.61
N LEU A 147 -8.47 -4.22 12.06
CA LEU A 147 -7.95 -5.35 12.84
C LEU A 147 -6.85 -6.08 12.09
N TYR A 148 -7.07 -6.40 10.80
CA TYR A 148 -6.06 -7.05 9.98
C TYR A 148 -4.76 -6.22 9.90
N ASN A 149 -4.84 -4.94 9.54
CA ASN A 149 -3.66 -4.10 9.37
C ASN A 149 -2.90 -3.89 10.68
N PHE A 150 -3.61 -3.66 11.80
CA PHE A 150 -2.99 -3.48 13.10
C PHE A 150 -2.21 -4.72 13.53
N PHE A 151 -2.84 -5.90 13.51
CA PHE A 151 -2.18 -7.14 13.92
C PHE A 151 -1.13 -7.60 12.91
N ALA A 152 -1.33 -7.36 11.62
CA ALA A 152 -0.30 -7.62 10.61
C ALA A 152 0.95 -6.78 10.86
N CYS A 153 0.82 -5.48 11.14
CA CYS A 153 1.95 -4.62 11.46
C CYS A 153 2.64 -5.01 12.77
N LEU A 154 1.87 -5.40 13.80
CA LEU A 154 2.43 -5.90 15.05
C LEU A 154 3.24 -7.20 14.85
N LEU A 155 2.70 -8.16 14.08
CA LEU A 155 3.38 -9.42 13.78
C LEU A 155 4.62 -9.21 12.88
N ARG A 156 4.49 -8.35 11.88
CA ARG A 156 5.61 -7.97 11.01
C ARG A 156 6.71 -7.28 11.79
N SER A 157 6.39 -6.44 12.78
CA SER A 157 7.40 -5.79 13.63
C SER A 157 8.25 -6.79 14.40
N ALA A 158 7.70 -7.98 14.72
CA ALA A 158 8.41 -9.10 15.33
C ALA A 158 9.09 -10.04 14.32
N GLY A 159 9.12 -9.69 13.04
CA GLY A 159 9.72 -10.52 11.99
C GLY A 159 8.85 -11.68 11.51
N ASN A 160 7.55 -11.68 11.80
CA ASN A 160 6.61 -12.69 11.29
C ASN A 160 5.75 -12.11 10.16
N SER A 161 6.20 -12.27 8.93
CA SER A 161 5.45 -11.88 7.72
C SER A 161 4.60 -13.01 7.13
N ALA A 162 4.84 -14.25 7.55
CA ALA A 162 4.14 -15.40 7.01
C ALA A 162 2.70 -15.54 7.53
N ALA A 163 2.46 -15.23 8.82
CA ALA A 163 1.12 -15.33 9.38
C ALA A 163 0.11 -14.41 8.68
N PRO A 164 0.38 -13.09 8.48
CA PRO A 164 -0.51 -12.25 7.69
C PRO A 164 -0.79 -12.77 6.28
N LEU A 165 0.22 -13.36 5.59
CA LEU A 165 0.05 -13.96 4.27
C LEU A 165 -0.97 -15.12 4.28
N TRP A 166 -0.86 -16.05 5.25
CA TRP A 166 -1.76 -17.18 5.30
C TRP A 166 -3.21 -16.78 5.53
N PHE A 167 -3.46 -15.81 6.44
CA PHE A 167 -4.81 -15.31 6.68
C PHE A 167 -5.36 -14.52 5.48
N LEU A 168 -4.52 -13.73 4.81
CA LEU A 168 -4.90 -13.03 3.58
C LEU A 168 -5.21 -14.02 2.45
N GLY A 169 -4.38 -15.06 2.29
CA GLY A 169 -4.58 -16.11 1.28
C GLY A 169 -5.87 -16.89 1.49
N GLY A 170 -6.13 -17.30 2.75
CA GLY A 170 -7.38 -17.95 3.10
C GLY A 170 -8.61 -17.08 2.85
N ALA A 171 -8.52 -15.80 3.21
CA ALA A 171 -9.59 -14.83 2.96
C ALA A 171 -9.80 -14.57 1.46
N ALA A 172 -8.75 -14.51 0.66
CA ALA A 172 -8.87 -14.35 -0.79
C ALA A 172 -9.59 -15.55 -1.44
N LEU A 173 -9.25 -16.76 -1.05
CA LEU A 173 -9.95 -17.97 -1.53
C LEU A 173 -11.41 -18.00 -1.06
N LEU A 174 -11.67 -17.64 0.20
CA LEU A 174 -13.02 -17.54 0.74
C LEU A 174 -13.84 -16.48 -0.01
N ASN A 175 -13.26 -15.31 -0.30
CA ASN A 175 -13.92 -14.25 -1.06
C ASN A 175 -14.36 -14.74 -2.43
N VAL A 176 -13.44 -15.30 -3.23
CA VAL A 176 -13.77 -15.83 -4.57
C VAL A 176 -14.87 -16.90 -4.49
N GLY A 177 -14.81 -17.81 -3.50
CA GLY A 177 -15.84 -18.81 -3.29
C GLY A 177 -17.21 -18.23 -2.94
N LEU A 178 -17.22 -17.20 -2.07
CA LEU A 178 -18.45 -16.49 -1.70
C LEU A 178 -18.98 -15.62 -2.82
N ASP A 179 -18.14 -14.99 -3.63
CA ASP A 179 -18.57 -14.24 -4.81
C ASP A 179 -19.29 -15.15 -5.81
N LEU A 180 -18.72 -16.32 -6.10
CA LEU A 180 -19.38 -17.32 -6.95
C LEU A 180 -20.73 -17.75 -6.37
N LEU A 181 -20.78 -17.98 -5.06
CA LEU A 181 -22.01 -18.39 -4.38
C LEU A 181 -23.06 -17.27 -4.37
N PHE A 182 -22.72 -16.06 -3.92
CA PHE A 182 -23.69 -14.98 -3.69
C PHE A 182 -24.10 -14.30 -4.99
N VAL A 183 -23.18 -14.17 -5.95
CA VAL A 183 -23.46 -13.49 -7.22
C VAL A 183 -24.07 -14.45 -8.24
N LEU A 184 -23.50 -15.66 -8.44
CA LEU A 184 -23.95 -16.57 -9.49
C LEU A 184 -25.10 -17.49 -9.02
N VAL A 185 -25.00 -18.07 -7.81
CA VAL A 185 -25.97 -19.06 -7.32
C VAL A 185 -27.16 -18.37 -6.66
N LEU A 186 -26.91 -17.53 -5.65
CA LEU A 186 -27.95 -16.84 -4.88
C LEU A 186 -28.50 -15.59 -5.57
N ARG A 187 -27.78 -15.06 -6.58
CA ARG A 187 -28.19 -13.89 -7.39
C ARG A 187 -28.46 -12.63 -6.55
N TRP A 188 -27.67 -12.40 -5.51
CA TRP A 188 -27.80 -11.21 -4.64
C TRP A 188 -27.24 -9.91 -5.31
N GLY A 189 -26.82 -9.99 -6.57
CA GLY A 189 -26.33 -8.85 -7.31
C GLY A 189 -25.06 -8.23 -6.70
N VAL A 190 -24.95 -6.92 -6.80
CA VAL A 190 -23.80 -6.13 -6.30
C VAL A 190 -23.66 -6.23 -4.78
N SER A 191 -24.78 -6.31 -4.05
CA SER A 191 -24.78 -6.50 -2.60
C SER A 191 -24.18 -7.83 -2.18
N GLY A 192 -24.31 -8.87 -3.02
CA GLY A 192 -23.69 -10.18 -2.80
C GLY A 192 -22.16 -10.10 -2.84
N ALA A 193 -21.58 -9.40 -3.83
CA ALA A 193 -20.15 -9.17 -3.93
C ALA A 193 -19.63 -8.37 -2.71
N ALA A 194 -20.37 -7.33 -2.30
CA ALA A 194 -20.02 -6.58 -1.09
C ALA A 194 -20.00 -7.46 0.17
N ALA A 195 -21.02 -8.31 0.34
CA ALA A 195 -21.12 -9.22 1.49
C ALA A 195 -19.99 -10.25 1.49
N ALA A 196 -19.65 -10.83 0.33
CA ALA A 196 -18.53 -11.76 0.18
C ALA A 196 -17.20 -11.12 0.62
N THR A 197 -16.95 -9.89 0.15
CA THR A 197 -15.75 -9.12 0.50
C THR A 197 -15.68 -8.85 2.00
N VAL A 198 -16.76 -8.40 2.62
CA VAL A 198 -16.81 -8.11 4.05
C VAL A 198 -16.60 -9.37 4.91
N ILE A 199 -17.25 -10.48 4.56
CA ILE A 199 -17.06 -11.76 5.26
C ILE A 199 -15.60 -12.21 5.18
N ALA A 200 -14.99 -12.13 4.00
CA ALA A 200 -13.57 -12.46 3.80
C ALA A 200 -12.65 -11.54 4.62
N GLN A 201 -12.92 -10.23 4.67
CA GLN A 201 -12.17 -9.28 5.48
C GLN A 201 -12.26 -9.62 6.98
N TYR A 202 -13.46 -9.95 7.48
CA TYR A 202 -13.63 -10.39 8.87
C TYR A 202 -12.93 -11.72 9.15
N ALA A 203 -12.95 -12.67 8.22
CA ALA A 203 -12.20 -13.93 8.35
C ALA A 203 -10.70 -13.67 8.49
N ALA A 204 -10.13 -12.76 7.68
CA ALA A 204 -8.73 -12.36 7.78
C ALA A 204 -8.45 -11.59 9.09
N GLY A 205 -9.24 -10.55 9.40
CA GLY A 205 -9.01 -9.66 10.53
C GLY A 205 -9.18 -10.36 11.87
N LEU A 206 -10.30 -11.07 12.07
CA LEU A 206 -10.55 -11.84 13.31
C LEU A 206 -9.61 -13.05 13.41
N GLY A 207 -9.39 -13.77 12.31
CA GLY A 207 -8.47 -14.90 12.29
C GLY A 207 -7.05 -14.49 12.71
N LEU A 208 -6.53 -13.40 12.16
CA LEU A 208 -5.20 -12.86 12.53
C LEU A 208 -5.17 -12.33 13.96
N THR A 209 -6.27 -11.72 14.42
CA THR A 209 -6.44 -11.28 15.82
C THR A 209 -6.37 -12.46 16.77
N ILE A 210 -7.15 -13.52 16.52
CA ILE A 210 -7.15 -14.74 17.33
C ILE A 210 -5.76 -15.40 17.33
N TYR A 211 -5.11 -15.47 16.16
CA TYR A 211 -3.75 -15.98 16.08
C TYR A 211 -2.78 -15.16 16.94
N ALA A 212 -2.86 -13.83 16.91
CA ALA A 212 -2.02 -12.96 17.72
C ALA A 212 -2.29 -13.14 19.22
N LEU A 213 -3.56 -13.28 19.62
CA LEU A 213 -3.95 -13.53 21.02
C LEU A 213 -3.43 -14.86 21.54
N LEU A 214 -3.40 -15.89 20.70
CA LEU A 214 -2.97 -17.24 21.10
C LEU A 214 -1.45 -17.44 21.05
N ARG A 215 -0.79 -16.90 20.02
CA ARG A 215 0.62 -17.18 19.73
C ARG A 215 1.58 -16.03 20.08
N CYS A 216 1.07 -14.81 20.24
CA CYS A 216 1.89 -13.60 20.41
C CYS A 216 1.51 -12.82 21.67
N ARG A 217 0.92 -13.48 22.64
CA ARG A 217 0.41 -12.88 23.88
C ARG A 217 1.46 -12.03 24.62
N HIS A 218 2.74 -12.37 24.48
CA HIS A 218 3.85 -11.60 25.09
C HIS A 218 4.05 -10.21 24.47
N MET A 219 3.52 -9.94 23.27
CA MET A 219 3.60 -8.63 22.60
C MET A 219 2.34 -7.78 22.79
N LEU A 220 1.28 -8.39 23.28
CA LEU A 220 0.00 -7.72 23.39
C LEU A 220 -0.08 -6.88 24.65
N PRO A 221 -0.75 -5.71 24.59
CA PRO A 221 -0.94 -4.87 25.76
C PRO A 221 -1.79 -5.58 26.82
N ARG A 222 -1.43 -5.40 28.06
CA ARG A 222 -2.21 -5.82 29.24
C ARG A 222 -3.11 -4.66 29.68
N ARG A 223 -4.11 -4.91 30.50
CA ARG A 223 -4.99 -3.85 31.02
C ARG A 223 -4.22 -2.71 31.70
N ALA A 224 -3.09 -3.01 32.35
CA ALA A 224 -2.23 -2.03 33.01
C ALA A 224 -1.49 -1.09 32.00
N ASP A 225 -1.36 -1.51 30.75
CA ASP A 225 -0.63 -0.77 29.71
C ASP A 225 -1.52 0.29 29.02
N PHE A 226 -2.83 0.26 29.23
CA PHE A 226 -3.79 1.29 28.78
C PHE A 226 -3.69 2.56 29.65
N ARG A 227 -2.46 3.06 29.80
CA ARG A 227 -2.17 4.32 30.50
C ARG A 227 -1.72 5.35 29.47
N PHE A 228 -2.17 6.57 29.67
CA PHE A 228 -1.76 7.68 28.84
C PHE A 228 -0.28 8.00 29.08
N ASP A 229 0.54 7.83 28.03
CA ASP A 229 1.96 8.19 28.02
C ASP A 229 2.17 9.20 26.91
N ARG A 230 2.39 10.48 27.30
CA ARG A 230 2.50 11.60 26.35
C ARG A 230 3.69 11.45 25.41
N HIS A 231 4.79 10.86 25.90
CA HIS A 231 6.00 10.69 25.08
C HIS A 231 5.76 9.64 23.99
N ILE A 232 5.29 8.47 24.37
CA ILE A 232 4.99 7.38 23.43
C ILE A 232 3.89 7.81 22.46
N LEU A 233 2.86 8.52 22.92
CA LEU A 233 1.81 9.03 22.06
C LEU A 233 2.37 10.00 21.02
N ARG A 234 3.28 10.90 21.40
CA ARG A 234 3.90 11.85 20.48
C ARG A 234 4.73 11.13 19.42
N GLU A 235 5.57 10.16 19.81
CA GLU A 235 6.34 9.35 18.86
C GLU A 235 5.42 8.57 17.90
N LEU A 236 4.33 7.99 18.42
CA LEU A 236 3.32 7.29 17.64
C LEU A 236 2.63 8.23 16.64
N MET A 237 2.19 9.40 17.12
CA MET A 237 1.52 10.39 16.26
C MET A 237 2.44 10.90 15.16
N ASP A 238 3.70 11.24 15.47
CA ASP A 238 4.67 11.71 14.49
C ASP A 238 4.92 10.67 13.39
N LEU A 239 5.12 9.40 13.76
CA LEU A 239 5.34 8.33 12.79
C LEU A 239 4.07 7.98 12.02
N SER A 240 2.93 7.85 12.70
CA SER A 240 1.68 7.40 12.10
C SER A 240 1.04 8.45 11.21
N LEU A 241 0.92 9.72 11.69
CA LEU A 241 0.28 10.79 10.90
C LEU A 241 1.11 11.16 9.68
N LEU A 242 2.44 11.28 9.81
CA LEU A 242 3.28 11.59 8.66
C LEU A 242 3.33 10.46 7.63
N THR A 243 3.26 9.20 8.09
CA THR A 243 3.15 8.06 7.16
C THR A 243 1.76 8.03 6.50
N CYS A 244 0.71 8.33 7.23
CA CYS A 244 -0.64 8.48 6.69
C CYS A 244 -0.70 9.61 5.65
N ALA A 245 -0.15 10.78 5.96
CA ALA A 245 -0.06 11.90 5.04
C ALA A 245 0.72 11.55 3.75
N GLN A 246 1.83 10.81 3.89
CA GLN A 246 2.60 10.32 2.76
C GLN A 246 1.77 9.37 1.86
N GLN A 247 1.08 8.39 2.44
CA GLN A 247 0.25 7.43 1.69
C GLN A 247 -0.94 8.11 1.01
N SER A 248 -1.60 9.03 1.70
CA SER A 248 -2.72 9.81 1.14
C SER A 248 -2.26 10.72 0.01
N ALA A 249 -1.10 11.39 0.16
CA ALA A 249 -0.51 12.21 -0.88
C ALA A 249 -0.18 11.40 -2.15
N MET A 250 0.35 10.17 -1.99
CA MET A 250 0.60 9.27 -3.13
C MET A 250 -0.67 9.01 -3.93
N ASN A 251 -1.77 8.62 -3.26
CA ASN A 251 -3.03 8.34 -3.94
C ASN A 251 -3.62 9.58 -4.60
N PHE A 252 -3.55 10.74 -3.93
CA PHE A 252 -4.02 12.00 -4.52
C PHE A 252 -3.23 12.40 -5.77
N GLY A 253 -1.90 12.22 -5.77
CA GLY A 253 -1.06 12.51 -6.93
C GLY A 253 -1.40 11.63 -8.14
N ILE A 254 -1.75 10.36 -7.92
CA ILE A 254 -2.20 9.45 -8.98
C ILE A 254 -3.51 9.97 -9.60
N LEU A 255 -4.46 10.44 -8.78
CA LEU A 255 -5.74 10.98 -9.28
C LEU A 255 -5.55 12.24 -10.15
N LEU A 256 -4.59 13.13 -9.80
CA LEU A 256 -4.29 14.30 -10.62
C LEU A 256 -3.74 13.93 -11.99
N ILE A 257 -2.89 12.92 -12.08
CA ILE A 257 -2.38 12.40 -13.35
C ILE A 257 -3.51 11.74 -14.16
N GLN A 258 -4.35 10.94 -13.51
CA GLN A 258 -5.52 10.34 -14.18
C GLN A 258 -6.38 11.39 -14.86
N ARG A 259 -6.71 12.48 -14.16
CA ARG A 259 -7.50 13.58 -14.73
C ARG A 259 -6.85 14.19 -15.97
N LEU A 260 -5.52 14.34 -15.97
CA LEU A 260 -4.80 14.86 -17.14
C LEU A 260 -4.83 13.85 -18.30
N VAL A 261 -4.64 12.56 -18.02
CA VAL A 261 -4.74 11.48 -19.03
C VAL A 261 -6.12 11.44 -19.66
N ASP A 262 -7.16 11.62 -18.87
CA ASP A 262 -8.56 11.60 -19.34
C ASP A 262 -8.84 12.73 -20.36
N SER A 263 -8.09 13.83 -20.31
CA SER A 263 -8.21 14.93 -21.29
C SER A 263 -7.66 14.62 -22.69
N PHE A 264 -6.86 13.53 -22.83
CA PHE A 264 -6.30 13.08 -24.12
C PHE A 264 -7.23 12.16 -24.91
N GLY A 265 -8.40 11.86 -24.37
CA GLY A 265 -9.43 11.08 -25.06
C GLY A 265 -9.38 9.58 -24.79
N PRO A 266 -10.34 8.83 -25.36
CA PRO A 266 -10.63 7.45 -24.94
C PRO A 266 -9.50 6.46 -25.23
N VAL A 267 -8.70 6.67 -26.28
CA VAL A 267 -7.57 5.80 -26.62
C VAL A 267 -6.49 5.85 -25.54
N VAL A 268 -6.09 7.06 -25.10
CA VAL A 268 -5.06 7.25 -24.09
C VAL A 268 -5.57 6.81 -22.71
N MET A 269 -6.85 7.08 -22.40
CA MET A 269 -7.50 6.59 -21.17
C MET A 269 -7.47 5.06 -21.07
N ALA A 270 -7.89 4.37 -22.15
CA ALA A 270 -7.93 2.91 -22.18
C ALA A 270 -6.51 2.31 -22.09
N ALA A 271 -5.55 2.90 -22.81
CA ALA A 271 -4.15 2.50 -22.76
C ALA A 271 -3.57 2.63 -21.36
N PHE A 272 -3.78 3.79 -20.71
CA PHE A 272 -3.32 4.04 -19.34
C PHE A 272 -3.97 3.10 -18.33
N ALA A 273 -5.29 2.91 -18.40
CA ALA A 273 -6.02 2.02 -17.51
C ALA A 273 -5.52 0.57 -17.56
N ALA A 274 -5.18 0.08 -18.77
CA ALA A 274 -4.59 -1.25 -18.95
C ALA A 274 -3.15 -1.30 -18.44
N ALA A 275 -2.33 -0.30 -18.80
CA ALA A 275 -0.92 -0.25 -18.43
C ALA A 275 -0.68 -0.14 -16.92
N VAL A 276 -1.46 0.68 -16.20
CA VAL A 276 -1.39 0.81 -14.72
C VAL A 276 -1.70 -0.51 -14.01
N LYS A 277 -2.56 -1.37 -14.58
CA LYS A 277 -2.80 -2.71 -14.02
C LYS A 277 -1.57 -3.61 -14.15
N ILE A 278 -0.86 -3.50 -15.29
CA ILE A 278 0.40 -4.23 -15.51
C ILE A 278 1.47 -3.71 -14.54
N ASP A 279 1.60 -2.39 -14.42
CA ASP A 279 2.52 -1.75 -13.48
C ASP A 279 2.28 -2.18 -12.03
N ALA A 280 1.03 -2.36 -11.62
CA ALA A 280 0.72 -2.79 -10.27
C ALA A 280 1.39 -4.14 -9.92
N PHE A 281 1.44 -5.08 -10.86
CA PHE A 281 2.17 -6.34 -10.67
C PHE A 281 3.69 -6.15 -10.59
N ALA A 282 4.22 -5.11 -11.21
CA ALA A 282 5.64 -4.79 -11.20
C ALA A 282 6.06 -4.07 -9.92
N TYR A 283 5.35 -3.01 -9.52
CA TYR A 283 5.80 -2.15 -8.42
C TYR A 283 5.35 -2.60 -7.03
N LEU A 284 4.19 -3.28 -6.89
CA LEU A 284 3.69 -3.71 -5.57
C LEU A 284 4.67 -4.62 -4.82
N PRO A 285 5.32 -5.62 -5.46
CA PRO A 285 6.36 -6.39 -4.79
C PRO A 285 7.53 -5.55 -4.29
N VAL A 286 7.93 -4.55 -5.06
CA VAL A 286 9.03 -3.65 -4.70
C VAL A 286 8.64 -2.73 -3.54
N GLN A 287 7.39 -2.27 -3.51
CA GLN A 287 6.84 -1.50 -2.40
C GLN A 287 6.84 -2.33 -1.10
N GLU A 288 6.43 -3.61 -1.17
CA GLU A 288 6.45 -4.50 -0.02
C GLU A 288 7.88 -4.85 0.43
N PHE A 289 8.84 -4.91 -0.50
CA PHE A 289 10.25 -5.01 -0.17
C PHE A 289 10.74 -3.77 0.60
N GLY A 290 10.32 -2.57 0.22
CA GLY A 290 10.58 -1.32 0.95
C GLY A 290 9.97 -1.33 2.37
N ASN A 291 8.75 -1.87 2.52
CA ASN A 291 8.10 -2.05 3.81
C ASN A 291 8.84 -3.07 4.70
N ALA A 292 9.31 -4.16 4.12
CA ALA A 292 10.14 -5.15 4.81
C ALA A 292 11.47 -4.54 5.27
N PHE A 293 12.09 -3.74 4.40
CA PHE A 293 13.31 -2.99 4.74
C PHE A 293 13.07 -1.97 5.85
N SER A 294 11.90 -1.34 5.90
CA SER A 294 11.52 -0.46 7.02
C SER A 294 11.55 -1.19 8.36
N THR A 295 10.96 -2.38 8.43
CA THR A 295 10.97 -3.21 9.65
C THR A 295 12.39 -3.63 10.05
N PHE A 296 13.20 -4.10 9.07
CA PHE A 296 14.61 -4.43 9.29
C PHE A 296 15.38 -3.23 9.84
N SER A 297 15.23 -2.08 9.19
CA SER A 297 15.92 -0.85 9.58
C SER A 297 15.49 -0.36 10.96
N ALA A 298 14.19 -0.42 11.28
CA ALA A 298 13.65 0.00 12.57
C ALA A 298 14.16 -0.86 13.73
N GLN A 299 14.21 -2.20 13.57
CA GLN A 299 14.79 -3.08 14.58
C GLN A 299 16.28 -2.80 14.79
N ASN A 300 17.06 -2.66 13.72
CA ASN A 300 18.50 -2.38 13.83
C ASN A 300 18.79 -0.97 14.36
N TYR A 301 17.95 0.01 14.00
CA TYR A 301 18.01 1.36 14.59
C TYR A 301 17.74 1.33 16.09
N GLY A 302 16.67 0.64 16.52
CA GLY A 302 16.36 0.46 17.93
C GLY A 302 17.48 -0.25 18.72
N ALA A 303 18.12 -1.24 18.10
CA ALA A 303 19.24 -1.98 18.67
C ALA A 303 20.59 -1.21 18.64
N GLY A 304 20.64 0.00 18.11
CA GLY A 304 21.86 0.81 18.01
C GLY A 304 22.91 0.28 17.01
N GLN A 305 22.50 -0.59 16.07
CA GLN A 305 23.41 -1.25 15.12
C GLN A 305 23.62 -0.41 13.86
N SER A 306 24.32 0.71 13.98
CA SER A 306 24.53 1.68 12.90
C SER A 306 25.25 1.11 11.68
N ASP A 307 26.25 0.24 11.86
CA ASP A 307 26.98 -0.39 10.76
C ASP A 307 26.09 -1.36 9.98
N ARG A 308 25.28 -2.14 10.71
CA ARG A 308 24.35 -3.08 10.11
C ARG A 308 23.24 -2.34 9.34
N LEU A 309 22.79 -1.20 9.86
CA LEU A 309 21.82 -0.33 9.18
C LEU A 309 22.38 0.22 7.87
N ARG A 310 23.66 0.68 7.90
CA ARG A 310 24.38 1.17 6.70
C ARG A 310 24.57 0.08 5.65
N GLN A 311 25.04 -1.10 6.07
CA GLN A 311 25.22 -2.25 5.17
C GLN A 311 23.87 -2.72 4.62
N GLY A 312 22.82 -2.72 5.46
CA GLY A 312 21.46 -3.05 5.09
C GLY A 312 20.91 -2.16 3.99
N LEU A 313 21.09 -0.83 4.12
CA LEU A 313 20.66 0.11 3.08
C LEU A 313 21.35 -0.18 1.74
N ARG A 314 22.68 -0.39 1.76
CA ARG A 314 23.45 -0.69 0.54
C ARG A 314 22.99 -2.00 -0.12
N GLN A 315 22.84 -3.06 0.68
CA GLN A 315 22.44 -4.38 0.16
C GLN A 315 21.01 -4.37 -0.33
N ALA A 316 20.09 -3.71 0.42
CA ALA A 316 18.70 -3.59 0.01
C ALA A 316 18.55 -2.79 -1.29
N THR A 317 19.31 -1.70 -1.46
CA THR A 317 19.34 -0.92 -2.71
C THR A 317 19.82 -1.80 -3.88
N ALA A 318 20.88 -2.57 -3.70
CA ALA A 318 21.38 -3.47 -4.75
C ALA A 318 20.36 -4.55 -5.13
N VAL A 319 19.73 -5.19 -4.14
CA VAL A 319 18.68 -6.21 -4.36
C VAL A 319 17.45 -5.61 -5.03
N SER A 320 16.97 -4.46 -4.56
CA SER A 320 15.82 -3.76 -5.15
C SER A 320 16.10 -3.35 -6.59
N ALA A 321 17.27 -2.78 -6.85
CA ALA A 321 17.68 -2.39 -8.21
C ALA A 321 17.77 -3.59 -9.14
N ALA A 322 18.42 -4.68 -8.70
CA ALA A 322 18.54 -5.90 -9.50
C ALA A 322 17.17 -6.51 -9.83
N PHE A 323 16.27 -6.62 -8.83
CA PHE A 323 14.91 -7.09 -9.02
C PHE A 323 14.12 -6.18 -9.97
N SER A 324 14.17 -4.86 -9.74
CA SER A 324 13.48 -3.88 -10.58
C SER A 324 13.99 -3.87 -12.01
N CYS A 325 15.30 -4.03 -12.24
CA CYS A 325 15.87 -4.16 -13.59
C CYS A 325 15.41 -5.46 -14.28
N ALA A 326 15.32 -6.58 -13.55
CA ALA A 326 14.79 -7.82 -14.11
C ALA A 326 13.32 -7.69 -14.52
N VAL A 327 12.49 -7.10 -13.67
CA VAL A 327 11.08 -6.82 -13.98
C VAL A 327 10.96 -5.81 -15.10
N ALA A 328 11.78 -4.77 -15.13
CA ALA A 328 11.85 -3.79 -16.21
C ALA A 328 12.12 -4.46 -17.57
N ALA A 329 13.14 -5.33 -17.62
CA ALA A 329 13.45 -6.08 -18.85
C ALA A 329 12.27 -6.93 -19.32
N LEU A 330 11.57 -7.64 -18.41
CA LEU A 330 10.39 -8.42 -18.73
C LEU A 330 9.25 -7.52 -19.27
N VAL A 331 8.93 -6.43 -18.57
CA VAL A 331 7.83 -5.54 -18.97
C VAL A 331 8.14 -4.87 -20.29
N VAL A 332 9.35 -4.36 -20.51
CA VAL A 332 9.74 -3.67 -21.76
C VAL A 332 9.75 -4.62 -22.96
N VAL A 333 10.29 -5.83 -22.81
CA VAL A 333 10.35 -6.84 -23.88
C VAL A 333 8.96 -7.37 -24.20
N PHE A 334 8.17 -7.68 -23.19
CA PHE A 334 6.84 -8.26 -23.33
C PHE A 334 5.71 -7.22 -23.27
N ALA A 335 5.99 -5.92 -23.43
CA ALA A 335 4.99 -4.85 -23.34
C ALA A 335 3.77 -5.10 -24.25
N ARG A 336 3.99 -5.52 -25.50
CA ARG A 336 2.90 -5.76 -26.46
C ARG A 336 2.04 -6.98 -26.09
N PRO A 337 2.59 -8.17 -25.80
CA PRO A 337 1.81 -9.30 -25.26
C PRO A 337 1.07 -8.96 -23.98
N LEU A 338 1.70 -8.24 -23.05
CA LEU A 338 1.08 -7.84 -21.77
C LEU A 338 -0.13 -6.92 -22.00
N MET A 339 -0.02 -5.94 -22.89
CA MET A 339 -1.15 -5.10 -23.26
C MET A 339 -2.30 -5.92 -23.90
N GLY A 340 -1.96 -6.92 -24.72
CA GLY A 340 -2.95 -7.82 -25.35
C GLY A 340 -3.73 -8.70 -24.35
N LEU A 341 -3.31 -8.81 -23.09
CA LEU A 341 -4.08 -9.48 -22.04
C LEU A 341 -5.29 -8.64 -21.57
N PHE A 342 -5.21 -7.31 -21.71
CA PHE A 342 -6.19 -6.37 -21.18
C PHE A 342 -6.98 -5.64 -22.29
N VAL A 343 -6.46 -5.59 -23.52
CA VAL A 343 -7.01 -4.84 -24.66
C VAL A 343 -7.27 -5.80 -25.82
N GLN A 344 -8.38 -5.59 -26.54
CA GLN A 344 -8.71 -6.44 -27.69
C GLN A 344 -7.68 -6.28 -28.81
N ALA A 345 -7.40 -7.36 -29.52
CA ALA A 345 -6.37 -7.39 -30.57
C ALA A 345 -6.62 -6.39 -31.71
N GLY A 346 -7.88 -5.97 -31.93
CA GLY A 346 -8.28 -4.98 -32.94
C GLY A 346 -7.93 -3.53 -32.56
N ASP A 347 -7.75 -3.23 -31.27
CA ASP A 347 -7.50 -1.87 -30.77
C ASP A 347 -6.00 -1.53 -30.83
N THR A 348 -5.43 -1.55 -32.04
CA THR A 348 -3.98 -1.40 -32.26
C THR A 348 -3.43 -0.07 -31.77
N GLU A 349 -4.20 1.02 -31.80
CA GLU A 349 -3.79 2.33 -31.29
C GLU A 349 -3.66 2.33 -29.75
N VAL A 350 -4.62 1.73 -29.05
CA VAL A 350 -4.60 1.58 -27.60
C VAL A 350 -3.39 0.75 -27.18
N ILE A 351 -3.13 -0.37 -27.88
CA ILE A 351 -1.97 -1.22 -27.62
C ILE A 351 -0.67 -0.44 -27.87
N ALA A 352 -0.56 0.31 -28.96
CA ALA A 352 0.63 1.09 -29.27
C ALA A 352 0.91 2.18 -28.22
N CYS A 353 -0.13 2.89 -27.76
CA CYS A 353 -0.03 3.89 -26.70
C CYS A 353 0.40 3.26 -25.38
N GLY A 354 -0.22 2.14 -24.97
CA GLY A 354 0.15 1.43 -23.72
C GLY A 354 1.56 0.83 -23.77
N VAL A 355 2.00 0.33 -24.94
CA VAL A 355 3.39 -0.14 -25.12
C VAL A 355 4.38 1.01 -24.96
N ARG A 356 4.09 2.21 -25.47
CA ARG A 356 4.94 3.39 -25.26
C ARG A 356 5.04 3.74 -23.78
N TYR A 357 3.91 3.75 -23.07
CA TYR A 357 3.87 3.97 -21.63
C TYR A 357 4.76 2.96 -20.89
N LEU A 358 4.50 1.66 -21.07
CA LEU A 358 5.23 0.59 -20.38
C LEU A 358 6.75 0.61 -20.67
N ARG A 359 7.14 0.98 -21.89
CA ARG A 359 8.56 1.12 -22.25
C ARG A 359 9.23 2.31 -21.59
N ILE A 360 8.55 3.45 -21.50
CA ILE A 360 9.08 4.66 -20.86
C ILE A 360 9.16 4.45 -19.35
N GLU A 361 8.06 4.10 -18.69
CA GLU A 361 8.00 3.97 -17.25
C GLU A 361 8.77 2.72 -16.77
N GLY A 362 8.55 1.59 -17.44
CA GLY A 362 9.15 0.31 -17.09
C GLY A 362 10.67 0.31 -17.11
N THR A 363 11.30 1.02 -18.05
CA THR A 363 12.76 1.16 -18.09
C THR A 363 13.35 1.72 -16.80
N PHE A 364 12.59 2.49 -16.05
CA PHE A 364 13.05 3.21 -14.87
C PHE A 364 12.50 2.67 -13.53
N TYR A 365 11.97 1.45 -13.50
CA TYR A 365 11.46 0.85 -12.25
C TYR A 365 12.49 0.78 -11.12
N ALA A 366 13.79 0.80 -11.43
CA ALA A 366 14.82 0.88 -10.40
C ALA A 366 14.72 2.18 -9.56
N GLY A 367 14.25 3.29 -10.15
CA GLY A 367 14.03 4.54 -9.44
C GLY A 367 12.92 4.40 -8.39
N ILE A 368 11.73 3.90 -8.77
CA ILE A 368 10.64 3.69 -7.80
C ILE A 368 11.05 2.70 -6.71
N GLY A 369 11.86 1.68 -7.06
CA GLY A 369 12.39 0.72 -6.09
C GLY A 369 13.29 1.36 -5.03
N CYS A 370 14.18 2.26 -5.44
CA CYS A 370 15.01 3.04 -4.53
C CYS A 370 14.18 3.99 -3.66
N LEU A 371 13.16 4.62 -4.25
CA LEU A 371 12.28 5.53 -3.54
C LEU A 371 11.50 4.85 -2.41
N PHE A 372 10.96 3.66 -2.64
CA PHE A 372 10.28 2.89 -1.60
C PHE A 372 11.22 2.47 -0.46
N LEU A 373 12.48 2.15 -0.77
CA LEU A 373 13.49 1.90 0.27
C LEU A 373 13.77 3.14 1.11
N LEU A 374 13.86 4.32 0.49
CA LEU A 374 14.07 5.59 1.19
C LEU A 374 12.87 5.94 2.08
N TYR A 375 11.65 5.73 1.63
CA TYR A 375 10.45 5.88 2.48
C TYR A 375 10.52 4.97 3.71
N GLY A 376 10.87 3.70 3.50
CA GLY A 376 11.04 2.74 4.58
C GLY A 376 12.16 3.12 5.55
N PHE A 377 13.31 3.56 5.02
CA PHE A 377 14.47 3.99 5.79
C PHE A 377 14.15 5.19 6.68
N TYR A 378 13.61 6.28 6.11
CA TYR A 378 13.33 7.49 6.88
C TYR A 378 12.28 7.31 7.96
N ARG A 379 11.28 6.46 7.71
CA ARG A 379 10.30 6.04 8.72
C ARG A 379 10.99 5.28 9.85
N ALA A 380 11.90 4.36 9.52
CA ALA A 380 12.61 3.52 10.49
C ALA A 380 13.56 4.32 11.40
N VAL A 381 14.21 5.36 10.88
CA VAL A 381 15.13 6.21 11.66
C VAL A 381 14.44 7.41 12.32
N GLN A 382 13.13 7.33 12.54
CA GLN A 382 12.32 8.37 13.19
C GLN A 382 12.41 9.75 12.50
N ARG A 383 12.44 9.75 11.17
CA ARG A 383 12.40 10.95 10.32
C ARG A 383 11.31 10.86 9.24
N PRO A 384 10.06 10.52 9.60
CA PRO A 384 8.97 10.30 8.62
C PRO A 384 8.65 11.55 7.80
N GLY A 385 8.92 12.74 8.33
CA GLY A 385 8.77 14.00 7.59
C GLY A 385 9.60 14.03 6.30
N MET A 386 10.77 13.36 6.28
CA MET A 386 11.55 13.26 5.05
C MET A 386 10.84 12.39 4.00
N SER A 387 10.14 11.33 4.40
CA SER A 387 9.32 10.54 3.47
C SER A 387 8.20 11.37 2.83
N VAL A 388 7.58 12.30 3.60
CA VAL A 388 6.60 13.25 3.06
C VAL A 388 7.27 14.20 2.06
N VAL A 389 8.44 14.76 2.39
CA VAL A 389 9.20 15.62 1.47
C VAL A 389 9.52 14.91 0.16
N LEU A 390 10.01 13.67 0.22
CA LEU A 390 10.29 12.86 -0.98
C LEU A 390 9.03 12.60 -1.81
N THR A 391 7.89 12.37 -1.16
CA THR A 391 6.61 12.21 -1.84
C THR A 391 6.20 13.50 -2.55
N VAL A 392 6.32 14.64 -1.87
CA VAL A 392 6.00 15.96 -2.47
C VAL A 392 6.96 16.25 -3.64
N VAL A 393 8.24 15.99 -3.50
CA VAL A 393 9.21 16.16 -4.59
C VAL A 393 8.86 15.25 -5.76
N SER A 394 8.64 13.95 -5.53
CA SER A 394 8.31 12.98 -6.59
C SER A 394 7.00 13.35 -7.31
N LEU A 395 5.90 13.46 -6.56
CA LEU A 395 4.58 13.69 -7.14
C LEU A 395 4.39 15.13 -7.60
N GLY A 396 4.90 16.11 -6.87
CA GLY A 396 4.83 17.53 -7.25
C GLY A 396 5.55 17.79 -8.57
N THR A 397 6.76 17.24 -8.72
CA THR A 397 7.53 17.32 -9.98
C THR A 397 6.81 16.58 -11.10
N ARG A 398 6.32 15.35 -10.82
CA ARG A 398 5.56 14.56 -11.80
C ARG A 398 4.34 15.33 -12.30
N VAL A 399 3.52 15.89 -11.41
CA VAL A 399 2.32 16.65 -11.78
C VAL A 399 2.72 17.91 -12.56
N ALA A 400 3.66 18.71 -12.04
CA ALA A 400 4.08 19.95 -12.69
C ALA A 400 4.63 19.70 -14.10
N LEU A 401 5.52 18.69 -14.25
CA LEU A 401 6.08 18.33 -15.56
C LEU A 401 5.06 17.72 -16.49
N ALA A 402 4.15 16.87 -16.00
CA ALA A 402 3.08 16.29 -16.82
C ALA A 402 2.21 17.37 -17.44
N TYR A 403 1.74 18.35 -16.65
CA TYR A 403 0.95 19.48 -17.17
C TYR A 403 1.76 20.40 -18.10
N ALA A 404 3.04 20.64 -17.81
CA ALA A 404 3.91 21.48 -18.65
C ALA A 404 4.25 20.80 -19.99
N LEU A 405 4.46 19.48 -20.01
CA LEU A 405 4.86 18.73 -21.18
C LEU A 405 3.68 18.18 -22.01
N ALA A 406 2.49 18.12 -21.44
CA ALA A 406 1.29 17.61 -22.12
C ALA A 406 0.96 18.38 -23.41
N GLY A 407 1.16 19.72 -23.43
CA GLY A 407 0.98 20.54 -24.62
C GLY A 407 2.01 20.27 -25.71
N PRO A 408 3.31 20.49 -25.44
CA PRO A 408 4.36 20.40 -26.47
C PRO A 408 4.73 18.97 -26.91
N VAL A 409 4.58 17.97 -26.05
CA VAL A 409 5.07 16.58 -26.28
C VAL A 409 3.93 15.55 -26.28
N GLY A 410 2.71 15.98 -25.94
CA GLY A 410 1.56 15.09 -25.84
C GLY A 410 1.64 14.11 -24.66
N GLU A 411 1.00 12.93 -24.82
CA GLU A 411 0.94 11.90 -23.78
C GLU A 411 2.33 11.38 -23.34
N VAL A 412 3.32 11.40 -24.22
CA VAL A 412 4.70 10.98 -23.93
C VAL A 412 5.32 11.87 -22.84
N GLY A 413 4.96 13.16 -22.82
CA GLY A 413 5.39 14.10 -21.79
C GLY A 413 4.87 13.72 -20.40
N ILE A 414 3.63 13.19 -20.33
CA ILE A 414 3.06 12.69 -19.07
C ILE A 414 3.82 11.46 -18.59
N TRP A 415 4.09 10.51 -19.50
CA TRP A 415 4.82 9.28 -19.17
C TRP A 415 6.25 9.56 -18.72
N ALA A 416 6.96 10.46 -19.37
CA ALA A 416 8.33 10.84 -19.00
C ALA A 416 8.41 11.59 -17.67
N ALA A 417 7.39 12.35 -17.29
CA ALA A 417 7.34 13.07 -16.04
C ALA A 417 7.40 12.13 -14.81
N ILE A 418 6.93 10.89 -14.94
CA ILE A 418 6.87 9.90 -13.85
C ILE A 418 8.27 9.52 -13.37
N PRO A 419 9.16 8.95 -14.20
CA PRO A 419 10.49 8.58 -13.78
C PRO A 419 11.37 9.79 -13.40
N ILE A 420 11.18 10.94 -14.01
CA ILE A 420 11.90 12.17 -13.61
C ILE A 420 11.58 12.52 -12.16
N GLY A 421 10.32 12.43 -11.76
CA GLY A 421 9.89 12.63 -10.37
C GLY A 421 10.56 11.65 -9.39
N TRP A 422 10.70 10.37 -9.78
CA TRP A 422 11.39 9.37 -8.96
C TRP A 422 12.87 9.70 -8.77
N PHE A 423 13.59 10.01 -9.86
CA PHE A 423 15.02 10.33 -9.79
C PHE A 423 15.30 11.59 -8.99
N LEU A 424 14.47 12.62 -9.10
CA LEU A 424 14.64 13.83 -8.29
C LEU A 424 14.42 13.57 -6.81
N ALA A 425 13.40 12.76 -6.47
CA ALA A 425 13.18 12.35 -5.09
C ALA A 425 14.31 11.46 -4.56
N ASP A 426 14.82 10.51 -5.37
CA ASP A 426 15.96 9.68 -5.00
C ASP A 426 17.22 10.52 -4.77
N ALA A 427 17.52 11.46 -5.67
CA ALA A 427 18.65 12.38 -5.53
C ALA A 427 18.53 13.21 -4.24
N ALA A 428 17.33 13.74 -3.95
CA ALA A 428 17.07 14.47 -2.72
C ALA A 428 17.24 13.57 -1.48
N GLY A 429 16.70 12.35 -1.53
CA GLY A 429 16.74 11.38 -0.43
C GLY A 429 18.18 10.91 -0.14
N TYR A 430 18.89 10.41 -1.15
CA TYR A 430 20.27 9.98 -0.96
C TYR A 430 21.20 11.16 -0.63
N GLY A 431 20.99 12.33 -1.23
CA GLY A 431 21.72 13.56 -0.90
C GLY A 431 21.55 13.94 0.58
N TYR A 432 20.31 13.92 1.09
CA TYR A 432 20.05 14.16 2.51
C TYR A 432 20.69 13.10 3.41
N TYR A 433 20.62 11.81 3.03
CA TYR A 433 21.28 10.72 3.74
C TYR A 433 22.80 10.94 3.84
N LEU A 434 23.46 11.23 2.73
CA LEU A 434 24.92 11.42 2.69
C LEU A 434 25.36 12.58 3.58
N ARG A 435 24.59 13.68 3.58
CA ARG A 435 24.89 14.89 4.35
C ARG A 435 24.67 14.71 5.86
N HIS A 436 23.67 13.91 6.24
CA HIS A 436 23.27 13.75 7.65
C HIS A 436 23.52 12.33 8.20
N ARG A 437 24.33 11.52 7.50
CA ARG A 437 24.52 10.09 7.76
C ARG A 437 24.81 9.77 9.23
N LYS A 438 25.71 10.49 9.87
CA LYS A 438 26.06 10.25 11.29
C LYS A 438 24.85 10.42 12.20
N ALA A 439 24.11 11.51 12.06
CA ALA A 439 22.93 11.81 12.87
C ALA A 439 21.73 10.87 12.60
N LEU A 440 21.61 10.36 11.36
CA LEU A 440 20.53 9.44 10.99
C LEU A 440 20.75 8.02 11.50
N LEU A 441 22.00 7.58 11.59
CA LEU A 441 22.34 6.21 12.00
C LEU A 441 22.47 6.06 13.51
N THR A 442 22.52 7.16 14.26
CA THR A 442 22.58 7.13 15.73
C THR A 442 21.17 7.26 16.30
N PRO A 443 20.70 6.30 17.14
CA PRO A 443 19.41 6.43 17.81
C PRO A 443 19.36 7.73 18.62
N ARG A 444 18.19 8.38 18.61
CA ARG A 444 17.95 9.53 19.48
C ARG A 444 18.05 9.09 20.94
N ALA A 445 18.87 9.78 21.73
CA ALA A 445 18.84 9.65 23.18
C ALA A 445 17.44 10.06 23.66
N GLN A 446 16.86 9.28 24.54
CA GLN A 446 15.58 9.57 25.20
C GLN A 446 15.73 10.62 26.26
#